data_ebd093b35b49574334d6b2b3fee7d856
#
_entry.id   ebd093b35b49574334d6b2b3fee7d856
#
_cell.length_a   1.000
_cell.length_b   1.000
_cell.length_c   1.000
_cell.angle_alpha   90.00
_cell.angle_beta   90.00
_cell.angle_gamma   90.00
#
_symmetry.space_group_name_H-M   'P 1'
#
loop_
_entity.id
_entity.type
_entity.pdbx_description
1 polymer ?
#
loop_
_entity_poly.entity_id
_entity_poly.type
_entity_poly.pdbx_seq_one_letter_code
_entity_poly.pdbx_strand_id
1 'polypeptide(L)'
;MKHLAACVAALSLASCNFAGGPTITEHKSIDMDRSESTRLDLKIGAGELKLAGGAAKKMEAEFAYSEALKPTVESRTSGATSEIMVSQAEGGFSFGNNTSRWDVRLNDTMPVEVVAKLGAGQAEMTLGSLNLRGVNMDIGVGQVNVDLRGAPKKSYEVRINGGVGEAKVFLPRTVGITANAKGGIGDINVEGLEKRGDRWINPGHENDPVQITLDARGGIGEIRIVAQ
;
A
#
# COMPACT_ATOMS: atom_id res chain seq x y z
N MET A 1 77.56 -2.13 7.61
CA MET A 1 76.37 -3.03 7.53
C MET A 1 75.26 -2.36 8.32
N LYS A 2 74.32 -1.74 7.63
CA LYS A 2 73.19 -0.97 8.24
C LYS A 2 71.92 -1.78 8.07
N HIS A 3 71.34 -2.25 9.17
CA HIS A 3 70.05 -2.93 9.15
C HIS A 3 68.91 -1.90 9.10
N LEU A 4 68.15 -1.99 8.02
CA LEU A 4 66.95 -1.19 7.82
C LEU A 4 65.77 -1.99 8.38
N ALA A 5 65.18 -1.56 9.48
CA ALA A 5 63.96 -2.14 10.04
C ALA A 5 62.73 -1.48 9.36
N ALA A 6 61.98 -2.28 8.63
CA ALA A 6 60.72 -1.86 8.04
C ALA A 6 59.59 -2.03 9.07
N CYS A 7 59.02 -0.94 9.55
CA CYS A 7 57.76 -0.94 10.32
C CYS A 7 56.58 -1.11 9.37
N VAL A 8 55.94 -2.27 9.43
CA VAL A 8 54.62 -2.49 8.79
C VAL A 8 53.55 -1.99 9.74
N ALA A 9 52.94 -0.85 9.43
CA ALA A 9 51.79 -0.35 10.14
C ALA A 9 50.54 -1.12 9.63
N ALA A 10 50.00 -1.99 10.47
CA ALA A 10 48.70 -2.64 10.21
C ALA A 10 47.59 -1.63 10.44
N LEU A 11 46.95 -1.16 9.36
CA LEU A 11 45.68 -0.42 9.43
C LEU A 11 44.56 -1.42 9.77
N SER A 12 44.13 -1.44 11.01
CA SER A 12 42.90 -2.12 11.43
C SER A 12 41.71 -1.28 10.96
N LEU A 13 41.05 -1.75 9.91
CA LEU A 13 39.72 -1.28 9.50
C LEU A 13 38.73 -1.68 10.59
N ALA A 14 38.40 -0.77 11.47
CA ALA A 14 37.25 -0.91 12.36
C ALA A 14 35.99 -0.88 11.48
N SER A 15 35.41 -2.04 11.20
CA SER A 15 34.07 -2.14 10.64
C SER A 15 33.09 -1.67 11.71
N CYS A 16 32.61 -0.44 11.57
CA CYS A 16 31.44 0.03 12.31
C CYS A 16 30.24 -0.82 11.87
N ASN A 17 29.92 -1.85 12.63
CA ASN A 17 28.60 -2.50 12.55
C ASN A 17 27.59 -1.48 13.08
N PHE A 18 26.92 -0.76 12.17
CA PHE A 18 25.69 -0.07 12.49
C PHE A 18 24.59 -1.11 12.70
N ALA A 19 24.51 -1.64 13.91
CA ALA A 19 23.38 -2.46 14.32
C ALA A 19 22.15 -1.53 14.40
N GLY A 20 21.18 -1.76 13.54
CA GLY A 20 19.85 -1.15 13.70
C GLY A 20 19.29 -1.52 15.08
N GLY A 21 18.51 -0.63 15.69
CA GLY A 21 17.87 -0.91 16.97
C GLY A 21 16.97 -2.17 16.90
N PRO A 22 16.60 -2.74 18.07
CA PRO A 22 15.74 -3.92 18.11
C PRO A 22 14.41 -3.67 17.39
N THR A 23 13.94 -4.67 16.62
CA THR A 23 12.61 -4.66 16.05
C THR A 23 11.58 -5.00 17.12
N ILE A 24 10.59 -4.14 17.29
CA ILE A 24 9.46 -4.32 18.20
C ILE A 24 8.29 -4.83 17.38
N THR A 25 7.59 -5.86 17.88
CA THR A 25 6.35 -6.33 17.28
C THR A 25 5.18 -6.00 18.21
N GLU A 26 4.15 -5.34 17.66
CA GLU A 26 2.96 -4.94 18.41
C GLU A 26 1.69 -5.34 17.64
N HIS A 27 0.70 -5.90 18.36
CA HIS A 27 -0.60 -6.23 17.81
C HIS A 27 -1.64 -5.21 18.28
N LYS A 28 -2.45 -4.71 17.35
CA LYS A 28 -3.57 -3.81 17.61
C LYS A 28 -4.85 -4.37 17.00
N SER A 29 -5.97 -4.12 17.66
CA SER A 29 -7.26 -4.46 17.09
C SER A 29 -8.30 -3.41 17.45
N ILE A 30 -9.30 -3.26 16.58
CA ILE A 30 -10.46 -2.39 16.78
C ILE A 30 -11.69 -3.28 16.66
N ASP A 31 -12.49 -3.31 17.72
CA ASP A 31 -13.69 -4.12 17.76
C ASP A 31 -14.81 -3.53 16.88
N MET A 32 -15.77 -4.38 16.52
CA MET A 32 -16.99 -3.93 15.84
C MET A 32 -17.78 -3.00 16.75
N ASP A 33 -18.29 -1.91 16.18
CA ASP A 33 -19.20 -0.98 16.85
C ASP A 33 -20.51 -0.85 16.04
N ARG A 34 -21.31 0.17 16.32
CA ARG A 34 -22.58 0.42 15.61
C ARG A 34 -22.43 1.22 14.31
N SER A 35 -21.21 1.50 13.85
CA SER A 35 -21.00 2.19 12.58
C SER A 35 -21.44 1.33 11.40
N GLU A 36 -21.93 1.98 10.36
CA GLU A 36 -22.40 1.33 9.14
C GLU A 36 -21.31 1.21 8.06
N SER A 37 -20.22 1.94 8.23
CA SER A 37 -19.07 1.94 7.31
C SER A 37 -17.77 2.25 8.05
N THR A 38 -16.66 1.92 7.41
CA THR A 38 -15.30 2.21 7.91
C THR A 38 -14.55 3.03 6.87
N ARG A 39 -13.83 4.05 7.33
CA ARG A 39 -12.79 4.74 6.57
C ARG A 39 -11.45 4.42 7.23
N LEU A 40 -10.54 3.81 6.48
CA LEU A 40 -9.19 3.53 6.91
C LEU A 40 -8.22 4.50 6.26
N ASP A 41 -7.52 5.29 7.06
CA ASP A 41 -6.45 6.20 6.63
C ASP A 41 -5.10 5.67 7.12
N LEU A 42 -4.23 5.26 6.19
CA LEU A 42 -2.88 4.79 6.46
C LEU A 42 -1.84 5.83 6.02
N LYS A 43 -0.93 6.22 6.91
CA LYS A 43 0.15 7.18 6.61
C LYS A 43 1.49 6.58 7.03
N ILE A 44 2.28 6.18 6.04
CA ILE A 44 3.58 5.54 6.21
C ILE A 44 4.63 6.41 5.53
N GLY A 45 5.62 6.88 6.27
CA GLY A 45 6.72 7.64 5.69
C GLY A 45 7.63 6.75 4.86
N ALA A 46 8.09 5.63 5.44
CA ALA A 46 8.85 4.61 4.74
C ALA A 46 8.61 3.24 5.36
N GLY A 47 8.49 2.19 4.53
CA GLY A 47 8.28 0.82 5.01
C GLY A 47 7.53 -0.09 4.05
N GLU A 48 7.02 -1.17 4.59
CA GLU A 48 6.24 -2.19 3.90
C GLU A 48 4.82 -2.21 4.45
N LEU A 49 3.83 -2.19 3.56
CA LEU A 49 2.41 -2.31 3.90
C LEU A 49 1.85 -3.59 3.28
N LYS A 50 1.23 -4.43 4.09
CA LYS A 50 0.29 -5.47 3.66
C LYS A 50 -1.10 -5.10 4.14
N LEU A 51 -2.07 -5.07 3.23
CA LEU A 51 -3.47 -4.79 3.55
C LEU A 51 -4.36 -5.86 2.91
N ALA A 52 -5.17 -6.51 3.73
CA ALA A 52 -6.06 -7.57 3.26
C ALA A 52 -7.40 -7.56 4.00
N GLY A 53 -8.33 -8.37 3.52
CA GLY A 53 -9.55 -8.72 4.24
C GLY A 53 -9.35 -9.85 5.25
N GLY A 54 -10.44 -10.36 5.83
CA GLY A 54 -10.46 -11.56 6.66
C GLY A 54 -10.30 -11.31 8.16
N ALA A 55 -10.39 -10.06 8.65
CA ALA A 55 -10.41 -9.79 10.07
C ALA A 55 -11.75 -10.20 10.70
N ALA A 56 -11.71 -10.83 11.87
CA ALA A 56 -12.90 -11.09 12.68
C ALA A 56 -13.44 -9.81 13.33
N LYS A 57 -12.54 -8.92 13.72
CA LYS A 57 -12.84 -7.58 14.24
C LYS A 57 -12.95 -6.56 13.09
N LYS A 58 -13.26 -5.31 13.41
CA LYS A 58 -13.29 -4.23 12.41
C LYS A 58 -11.94 -4.07 11.73
N MET A 59 -10.85 -4.07 12.52
CA MET A 59 -9.47 -4.08 12.10
C MET A 59 -8.64 -4.94 13.04
N GLU A 60 -7.71 -5.69 12.48
CA GLU A 60 -6.63 -6.38 13.16
C GLU A 60 -5.32 -6.00 12.49
N ALA A 61 -4.29 -5.70 13.26
CA ALA A 61 -3.00 -5.28 12.71
C ALA A 61 -1.84 -5.80 13.54
N GLU A 62 -0.78 -6.19 12.83
CA GLU A 62 0.54 -6.47 13.38
C GLU A 62 1.53 -5.45 12.81
N PHE A 63 2.25 -4.81 13.70
CA PHE A 63 3.27 -3.82 13.38
C PHE A 63 4.63 -4.32 13.83
N ALA A 64 5.59 -4.45 12.92
CA ALA A 64 7.00 -4.70 13.24
C ALA A 64 7.79 -3.43 12.92
N TYR A 65 8.35 -2.78 13.92
CA TYR A 65 8.96 -1.46 13.77
C TYR A 65 10.19 -1.24 14.66
N SER A 66 11.04 -0.32 14.24
CA SER A 66 12.08 0.27 15.09
C SER A 66 11.44 1.40 15.92
N GLU A 67 11.87 1.60 17.18
CA GLU A 67 11.24 2.54 18.13
C GLU A 67 10.95 3.93 17.55
N ALA A 68 11.87 4.46 16.74
CA ALA A 68 11.70 5.76 16.08
C ALA A 68 10.56 5.81 15.05
N LEU A 69 10.05 4.66 14.60
CA LEU A 69 9.00 4.53 13.58
C LEU A 69 7.71 3.94 14.15
N LYS A 70 7.52 4.05 15.47
CA LYS A 70 6.36 3.53 16.18
C LYS A 70 5.05 4.01 15.54
N PRO A 71 4.14 3.09 15.15
CA PRO A 71 2.84 3.48 14.63
C PRO A 71 1.89 3.94 15.72
N THR A 72 1.06 4.93 15.40
CA THR A 72 -0.07 5.36 16.23
C THR A 72 -1.35 4.89 15.58
N VAL A 73 -2.25 4.29 16.35
CA VAL A 73 -3.58 3.84 15.89
C VAL A 73 -4.63 4.62 16.64
N GLU A 74 -5.43 5.38 15.91
CA GLU A 74 -6.54 6.16 16.45
C GLU A 74 -7.84 5.69 15.78
N SER A 75 -8.92 5.62 16.54
CA SER A 75 -10.25 5.31 16.04
C SER A 75 -11.27 6.27 16.65
N ARG A 76 -12.11 6.81 15.78
CA ARG A 76 -13.24 7.65 16.19
C ARG A 76 -14.46 7.33 15.33
N THR A 77 -15.65 7.50 15.90
CA THR A 77 -16.89 7.36 15.14
C THR A 77 -17.50 8.74 14.89
N SER A 78 -17.74 9.06 13.63
CA SER A 78 -18.37 10.29 13.17
C SER A 78 -19.65 9.94 12.42
N GLY A 79 -20.80 10.17 13.04
CA GLY A 79 -22.09 9.74 12.50
C GLY A 79 -22.15 8.22 12.33
N ALA A 80 -22.44 7.74 11.12
CA ALA A 80 -22.50 6.33 10.78
C ALA A 80 -21.16 5.72 10.33
N THR A 81 -20.07 6.51 10.31
CA THR A 81 -18.76 6.07 9.82
C THR A 81 -17.75 5.98 10.97
N SER A 82 -17.06 4.85 11.05
CA SER A 82 -15.88 4.66 11.89
C SER A 82 -14.65 5.08 11.11
N GLU A 83 -13.93 6.07 11.60
CA GLU A 83 -12.67 6.53 11.02
C GLU A 83 -11.53 5.93 11.81
N ILE A 84 -10.67 5.17 11.12
CA ILE A 84 -9.48 4.54 11.69
C ILE A 84 -8.28 5.20 11.02
N MET A 85 -7.41 5.81 11.81
CA MET A 85 -6.17 6.40 11.35
C MET A 85 -4.99 5.62 11.91
N VAL A 86 -4.11 5.16 11.03
CA VAL A 86 -2.83 4.56 11.40
C VAL A 86 -1.74 5.42 10.79
N SER A 87 -0.90 6.00 11.61
CA SER A 87 0.16 6.89 11.18
C SER A 87 1.50 6.50 11.78
N GLN A 88 2.56 6.53 10.97
CA GLN A 88 3.92 6.42 11.42
C GLN A 88 4.34 7.72 12.12
N ALA A 89 5.13 7.63 13.18
CA ALA A 89 5.67 8.81 13.85
C ALA A 89 6.46 9.69 12.86
N GLU A 90 6.18 11.00 12.89
CA GLU A 90 6.92 11.97 12.10
C GLU A 90 8.29 12.22 12.74
N GLY A 91 9.36 12.26 11.94
CA GLY A 91 10.66 12.79 12.34
C GLY A 91 11.76 11.80 12.71
N GLY A 92 11.59 10.52 12.46
CA GLY A 92 12.61 9.52 12.77
C GLY A 92 13.58 9.19 11.63
N PHE A 93 14.39 10.13 11.10
CA PHE A 93 15.60 9.74 10.37
C PHE A 93 16.67 9.32 11.37
N SER A 94 16.66 8.04 11.73
CA SER A 94 17.79 7.41 12.41
C SER A 94 18.70 6.79 11.34
N PHE A 95 19.98 7.11 11.39
CA PHE A 95 20.98 6.40 10.60
C PHE A 95 21.05 4.95 11.11
N GLY A 96 20.58 4.00 10.31
CA GLY A 96 20.57 2.57 10.64
C GLY A 96 19.49 1.80 9.87
N ASN A 97 19.46 0.49 10.03
CA ASN A 97 18.40 -0.37 9.49
C ASN A 97 17.09 -0.11 10.27
N ASN A 98 16.27 0.78 9.74
CA ASN A 98 14.94 1.04 10.29
C ASN A 98 13.94 0.04 9.72
N THR A 99 13.28 -0.70 10.60
CA THR A 99 12.19 -1.62 10.23
C THR A 99 10.86 -0.90 10.37
N SER A 100 10.01 -0.98 9.35
CA SER A 100 8.61 -0.59 9.42
C SER A 100 7.82 -1.51 8.49
N ARG A 101 7.16 -2.51 9.06
CA ARG A 101 6.26 -3.44 8.35
C ARG A 101 4.91 -3.44 9.04
N TRP A 102 3.87 -3.24 8.26
CA TRP A 102 2.50 -3.22 8.71
C TRP A 102 1.72 -4.31 7.99
N ASP A 103 1.17 -5.26 8.74
CA ASP A 103 0.18 -6.23 8.27
C ASP A 103 -1.17 -5.82 8.86
N VAL A 104 -2.06 -5.32 8.02
CA VAL A 104 -3.36 -4.79 8.42
C VAL A 104 -4.45 -5.61 7.76
N ARG A 105 -5.40 -6.09 8.54
CA ARG A 105 -6.57 -6.82 8.06
C ARG A 105 -7.84 -6.10 8.45
N LEU A 106 -8.80 -6.09 7.51
CA LEU A 106 -10.10 -5.47 7.69
C LEU A 106 -11.22 -6.50 7.64
N ASN A 107 -12.34 -6.16 8.24
CA ASN A 107 -13.55 -6.96 8.15
C ASN A 107 -14.14 -6.91 6.73
N ASP A 108 -14.48 -8.08 6.16
CA ASP A 108 -14.98 -8.19 4.78
C ASP A 108 -16.44 -7.72 4.62
N THR A 109 -17.21 -7.70 5.70
CA THR A 109 -18.65 -7.41 5.62
C THR A 109 -18.96 -5.92 5.68
N MET A 110 -18.15 -5.15 6.38
CA MET A 110 -18.33 -3.70 6.53
C MET A 110 -17.96 -2.97 5.23
N PRO A 111 -18.81 -2.05 4.75
CA PRO A 111 -18.40 -1.13 3.70
C PRO A 111 -17.17 -0.34 4.09
N VAL A 112 -16.12 -0.34 3.24
CA VAL A 112 -14.86 0.30 3.58
C VAL A 112 -14.35 1.20 2.47
N GLU A 113 -13.88 2.39 2.86
CA GLU A 113 -13.05 3.27 2.05
C GLU A 113 -11.61 3.18 2.55
N VAL A 114 -10.66 2.95 1.65
CA VAL A 114 -9.23 2.85 1.97
C VAL A 114 -8.50 4.05 1.42
N VAL A 115 -7.78 4.76 2.26
CA VAL A 115 -6.85 5.82 1.89
C VAL A 115 -5.47 5.45 2.43
N ALA A 116 -4.50 5.26 1.53
CA ALA A 116 -3.14 4.91 1.92
C ALA A 116 -2.13 5.87 1.31
N LYS A 117 -1.24 6.39 2.14
CA LYS A 117 -0.13 7.25 1.74
C LYS A 117 1.18 6.62 2.17
N LEU A 118 2.03 6.30 1.20
CA LEU A 118 3.35 5.73 1.42
C LEU A 118 4.41 6.63 0.79
N GLY A 119 5.29 7.18 1.61
CA GLY A 119 6.37 8.04 1.11
C GLY A 119 7.37 7.23 0.29
N ALA A 120 7.93 6.17 0.87
CA ALA A 120 8.84 5.25 0.19
C ALA A 120 8.64 3.81 0.66
N GLY A 121 8.71 2.84 -0.26
CA GLY A 121 8.66 1.42 0.09
C GLY A 121 7.78 0.56 -0.79
N GLN A 122 7.12 -0.42 -0.18
CA GLN A 122 6.29 -1.40 -0.90
C GLN A 122 4.90 -1.50 -0.27
N ALA A 123 3.87 -1.62 -1.10
CA ALA A 123 2.51 -1.90 -0.67
C ALA A 123 1.95 -3.09 -1.42
N GLU A 124 1.47 -4.09 -0.68
CA GLU A 124 0.74 -5.24 -1.18
C GLU A 124 -0.67 -5.22 -0.61
N MET A 125 -1.67 -5.02 -1.47
CA MET A 125 -3.05 -4.83 -1.07
C MET A 125 -3.94 -5.88 -1.73
N THR A 126 -4.44 -6.85 -0.95
CA THR A 126 -5.37 -7.90 -1.40
C THR A 126 -6.77 -7.54 -0.92
N LEU A 127 -7.52 -6.85 -1.77
CA LEU A 127 -8.77 -6.19 -1.39
C LEU A 127 -10.03 -6.83 -1.99
N GLY A 128 -9.89 -7.89 -2.78
CA GLY A 128 -11.00 -8.49 -3.54
C GLY A 128 -12.12 -9.09 -2.69
N SER A 129 -11.86 -9.43 -1.42
CA SER A 129 -12.88 -9.91 -0.48
C SER A 129 -13.66 -8.78 0.20
N LEU A 130 -13.10 -7.57 0.24
CA LEU A 130 -13.65 -6.44 0.96
C LEU A 130 -14.90 -5.85 0.28
N ASN A 131 -15.82 -5.33 1.07
CA ASN A 131 -16.95 -4.53 0.60
C ASN A 131 -16.49 -3.08 0.34
N LEU A 132 -15.72 -2.89 -0.75
CA LEU A 132 -15.10 -1.61 -1.08
C LEU A 132 -16.12 -0.53 -1.46
N ARG A 133 -15.89 0.69 -1.00
CA ARG A 133 -16.52 1.93 -1.46
C ARG A 133 -15.56 2.81 -2.26
N GLY A 134 -14.28 2.67 -2.04
CA GLY A 134 -13.23 3.38 -2.77
C GLY A 134 -11.86 3.02 -2.26
N VAL A 135 -10.85 3.24 -3.12
CA VAL A 135 -9.44 3.08 -2.79
C VAL A 135 -8.68 4.27 -3.33
N ASN A 136 -7.98 4.99 -2.46
CA ASN A 136 -7.07 6.06 -2.83
C ASN A 136 -5.67 5.72 -2.33
N MET A 137 -4.71 5.59 -3.23
CA MET A 137 -3.33 5.28 -2.92
C MET A 137 -2.40 6.33 -3.49
N ASP A 138 -1.61 6.96 -2.62
CA ASP A 138 -0.51 7.83 -3.00
C ASP A 138 0.82 7.19 -2.59
N ILE A 139 1.75 7.00 -3.52
CA ILE A 139 3.09 6.52 -3.25
C ILE A 139 4.14 7.47 -3.83
N GLY A 140 5.11 7.86 -3.03
CA GLY A 140 6.21 8.70 -3.50
C GLY A 140 7.20 7.91 -4.35
N VAL A 141 7.84 6.92 -3.77
CA VAL A 141 8.83 6.07 -4.44
C VAL A 141 8.66 4.61 -4.01
N GLY A 142 8.54 3.69 -4.97
CA GLY A 142 8.51 2.27 -4.66
C GLY A 142 7.59 1.43 -5.52
N GLN A 143 7.05 0.36 -4.92
CA GLN A 143 6.22 -0.62 -5.63
C GLN A 143 4.85 -0.76 -4.97
N VAL A 144 3.81 -0.79 -5.79
CA VAL A 144 2.43 -1.03 -5.34
C VAL A 144 1.84 -2.19 -6.13
N ASN A 145 1.34 -3.20 -5.41
CA ASN A 145 0.55 -4.28 -5.95
C ASN A 145 -0.86 -4.20 -5.34
N VAL A 146 -1.88 -4.00 -6.17
CA VAL A 146 -3.27 -3.95 -5.73
C VAL A 146 -4.05 -5.05 -6.42
N ASP A 147 -4.55 -5.99 -5.64
CA ASP A 147 -5.41 -7.08 -6.12
C ASP A 147 -6.87 -6.82 -5.71
N LEU A 148 -7.68 -6.51 -6.72
CA LEU A 148 -9.11 -6.24 -6.59
C LEU A 148 -9.97 -7.41 -7.12
N ARG A 149 -9.34 -8.53 -7.45
CA ARG A 149 -10.04 -9.71 -7.96
C ARG A 149 -10.95 -10.28 -6.89
N GLY A 150 -12.23 -10.35 -7.22
CA GLY A 150 -13.28 -10.81 -6.32
C GLY A 150 -14.65 -10.63 -6.99
N ALA A 151 -15.71 -10.64 -6.19
CA ALA A 151 -17.07 -10.43 -6.64
C ALA A 151 -17.68 -9.17 -6.02
N PRO A 152 -17.32 -7.98 -6.52
CA PRO A 152 -17.82 -6.73 -5.97
C PRO A 152 -19.34 -6.63 -6.14
N LYS A 153 -20.03 -6.17 -5.09
CA LYS A 153 -21.50 -6.03 -5.08
C LYS A 153 -21.97 -4.62 -5.42
N LYS A 154 -21.08 -3.66 -5.40
CA LYS A 154 -21.35 -2.24 -5.68
C LYS A 154 -20.22 -1.64 -6.49
N SER A 155 -20.53 -0.62 -7.27
CA SER A 155 -19.54 0.16 -8.00
C SER A 155 -18.65 0.95 -7.05
N TYR A 156 -17.37 1.10 -7.40
CA TYR A 156 -16.42 1.89 -6.63
C TYR A 156 -15.32 2.45 -7.54
N GLU A 157 -14.60 3.45 -6.98
CA GLU A 157 -13.47 4.08 -7.65
C GLU A 157 -12.15 3.68 -7.01
N VAL A 158 -11.12 3.55 -7.84
CA VAL A 158 -9.74 3.29 -7.44
C VAL A 158 -8.85 4.36 -8.04
N ARG A 159 -8.13 5.08 -7.19
CA ARG A 159 -7.14 6.07 -7.61
C ARG A 159 -5.77 5.67 -7.07
N ILE A 160 -4.79 5.61 -7.96
CA ILE A 160 -3.41 5.30 -7.62
C ILE A 160 -2.52 6.37 -8.22
N ASN A 161 -1.81 7.11 -7.38
CA ASN A 161 -0.84 8.10 -7.80
C ASN A 161 0.55 7.64 -7.37
N GLY A 162 1.44 7.40 -8.33
CA GLY A 162 2.83 7.04 -8.11
C GLY A 162 3.79 8.17 -8.51
N GLY A 163 4.84 8.42 -7.74
CA GLY A 163 5.93 9.29 -8.14
C GLY A 163 6.94 8.56 -9.01
N VAL A 164 7.69 7.63 -8.41
CA VAL A 164 8.72 6.83 -9.08
C VAL A 164 8.58 5.37 -8.67
N GLY A 165 8.47 4.46 -9.63
CA GLY A 165 8.42 3.03 -9.35
C GLY A 165 7.44 2.25 -10.19
N GLU A 166 6.84 1.22 -9.61
CA GLU A 166 5.96 0.28 -10.30
C GLU A 166 4.60 0.19 -9.61
N ALA A 167 3.53 0.25 -10.41
CA ALA A 167 2.17 0.01 -9.94
C ALA A 167 1.55 -1.16 -10.74
N LYS A 168 1.19 -2.25 -10.05
CA LYS A 168 0.45 -3.39 -10.61
C LYS A 168 -0.95 -3.42 -10.04
N VAL A 169 -1.95 -3.50 -10.92
CA VAL A 169 -3.36 -3.58 -10.54
C VAL A 169 -4.02 -4.78 -11.21
N PHE A 170 -4.56 -5.67 -10.39
CA PHE A 170 -5.33 -6.82 -10.86
C PHE A 170 -6.82 -6.56 -10.67
N LEU A 171 -7.60 -6.72 -11.72
CA LEU A 171 -9.02 -6.43 -11.79
C LEU A 171 -9.86 -7.68 -12.12
N PRO A 172 -11.07 -7.83 -11.58
CA PRO A 172 -11.95 -8.94 -11.94
C PRO A 172 -12.58 -8.73 -13.32
N ARG A 173 -12.53 -9.73 -14.20
CA ARG A 173 -13.19 -9.65 -15.53
C ARG A 173 -14.71 -9.81 -15.51
N THR A 174 -15.31 -10.04 -14.37
CA THR A 174 -16.74 -10.38 -14.23
C THR A 174 -17.64 -9.16 -14.06
N VAL A 175 -17.12 -7.95 -14.15
CA VAL A 175 -17.87 -6.69 -13.96
C VAL A 175 -17.41 -5.63 -14.96
N GLY A 176 -18.15 -4.54 -15.05
CA GLY A 176 -17.71 -3.40 -15.85
C GLY A 176 -16.45 -2.77 -15.32
N ILE A 177 -15.53 -2.45 -16.22
CA ILE A 177 -14.27 -1.77 -15.88
C ILE A 177 -14.09 -0.61 -16.86
N THR A 178 -13.75 0.55 -16.30
CA THR A 178 -13.21 1.70 -17.04
C THR A 178 -11.88 2.08 -16.39
N ALA A 179 -10.78 1.88 -17.10
CA ALA A 179 -9.45 2.22 -16.60
C ALA A 179 -8.84 3.36 -17.40
N ASN A 180 -8.28 4.33 -16.69
CA ASN A 180 -7.41 5.37 -17.23
C ASN A 180 -6.02 5.16 -16.66
N ALA A 181 -4.99 5.17 -17.51
CA ALA A 181 -3.61 5.12 -17.07
C ALA A 181 -2.82 6.23 -17.74
N LYS A 182 -2.07 7.00 -16.95
CA LYS A 182 -1.22 8.09 -17.44
C LYS A 182 0.14 7.98 -16.77
N GLY A 183 1.20 7.88 -17.59
CA GLY A 183 2.59 7.88 -17.15
C GLY A 183 3.34 9.10 -17.68
N GLY A 184 4.40 9.49 -16.98
CA GLY A 184 5.36 10.49 -17.50
C GLY A 184 6.44 9.81 -18.33
N ILE A 185 7.36 9.10 -17.71
CA ILE A 185 8.46 8.36 -18.35
C ILE A 185 8.38 6.90 -17.94
N GLY A 186 8.21 6.00 -18.91
CA GLY A 186 8.11 4.55 -18.69
C GLY A 186 6.97 3.90 -19.45
N ASP A 187 6.60 2.69 -19.05
CA ASP A 187 5.67 1.86 -19.79
C ASP A 187 4.29 1.78 -19.13
N ILE A 188 3.26 1.69 -19.96
CA ILE A 188 1.89 1.39 -19.54
C ILE A 188 1.47 0.11 -20.24
N ASN A 189 1.36 -0.97 -19.48
CA ASN A 189 0.97 -2.28 -19.93
C ASN A 189 -0.44 -2.63 -19.45
N VAL A 190 -1.38 -2.86 -20.38
CA VAL A 190 -2.76 -3.20 -20.05
C VAL A 190 -3.14 -4.51 -20.73
N GLU A 191 -3.52 -5.49 -19.94
CA GLU A 191 -3.89 -6.82 -20.38
C GLU A 191 -5.36 -7.12 -20.02
N GLY A 192 -6.08 -7.81 -20.90
CA GLY A 192 -7.46 -8.26 -20.67
C GLY A 192 -8.53 -7.18 -20.84
N LEU A 193 -8.17 -5.96 -21.22
CA LEU A 193 -9.06 -4.85 -21.52
C LEU A 193 -8.86 -4.38 -22.97
N GLU A 194 -9.91 -3.78 -23.54
CA GLU A 194 -9.90 -3.19 -24.88
C GLU A 194 -9.70 -1.67 -24.80
N LYS A 195 -8.79 -1.14 -25.60
CA LYS A 195 -8.57 0.31 -25.66
C LYS A 195 -9.63 1.00 -26.51
N ARG A 196 -10.34 1.97 -25.92
CA ARG A 196 -11.31 2.83 -26.60
C ARG A 196 -11.02 4.31 -26.32
N GLY A 197 -10.46 4.97 -27.31
CA GLY A 197 -9.97 6.35 -27.15
C GLY A 197 -8.81 6.42 -26.15
N ASP A 198 -9.00 7.19 -25.08
CA ASP A 198 -8.03 7.40 -23.99
C ASP A 198 -8.22 6.45 -22.80
N ARG A 199 -9.17 5.50 -22.88
CA ARG A 199 -9.54 4.58 -21.79
C ARG A 199 -9.40 3.12 -22.22
N TRP A 200 -9.34 2.24 -21.25
CA TRP A 200 -9.47 0.79 -21.42
C TRP A 200 -10.76 0.33 -20.76
N ILE A 201 -11.50 -0.52 -21.42
CA ILE A 201 -12.78 -1.05 -20.96
C ILE A 201 -12.77 -2.57 -20.94
N ASN A 202 -13.61 -3.18 -20.10
CA ASN A 202 -13.88 -4.60 -20.11
C ASN A 202 -14.97 -4.88 -21.17
N PRO A 203 -14.63 -5.49 -22.32
CA PRO A 203 -15.59 -5.70 -23.42
C PRO A 203 -16.72 -6.64 -22.99
N GLY A 204 -17.96 -6.27 -23.34
CA GLY A 204 -19.16 -7.02 -23.01
C GLY A 204 -19.74 -6.74 -21.61
N HIS A 205 -19.06 -5.95 -20.79
CA HIS A 205 -19.47 -5.60 -19.42
C HIS A 205 -19.72 -4.10 -19.22
N GLU A 206 -19.82 -3.33 -20.29
CA GLU A 206 -19.92 -1.86 -20.24
C GLU A 206 -21.20 -1.36 -19.55
N ASN A 207 -22.27 -2.18 -19.62
CA ASN A 207 -23.58 -1.85 -19.05
C ASN A 207 -23.90 -2.66 -17.77
N ASP A 208 -22.93 -3.35 -17.21
CA ASP A 208 -23.13 -4.10 -15.97
C ASP A 208 -23.51 -3.15 -14.83
N PRO A 209 -24.37 -3.58 -13.91
CA PRO A 209 -24.80 -2.73 -12.79
C PRO A 209 -23.66 -2.41 -11.82
N VAL A 210 -22.60 -3.21 -11.82
CA VAL A 210 -21.39 -2.98 -11.02
C VAL A 210 -20.26 -2.55 -11.93
N GLN A 211 -19.70 -1.39 -11.62
CA GLN A 211 -18.62 -0.76 -12.39
C GLN A 211 -17.42 -0.43 -11.48
N ILE A 212 -16.22 -0.76 -11.93
CA ILE A 212 -14.97 -0.33 -11.31
C ILE A 212 -14.35 0.74 -12.19
N THR A 213 -14.13 1.93 -11.63
CA THR A 213 -13.39 3.01 -12.30
C THR A 213 -11.99 3.08 -11.73
N LEU A 214 -10.97 2.85 -12.55
CA LEU A 214 -9.55 2.96 -12.18
C LEU A 214 -8.92 4.19 -12.82
N ASP A 215 -8.29 5.04 -12.01
CA ASP A 215 -7.41 6.13 -12.45
C ASP A 215 -6.01 5.87 -11.87
N ALA A 216 -5.07 5.46 -12.71
CA ALA A 216 -3.69 5.19 -12.33
C ALA A 216 -2.76 6.22 -12.96
N ARG A 217 -1.97 6.91 -12.14
CA ARG A 217 -1.02 7.94 -12.56
C ARG A 217 0.36 7.64 -12.04
N GLY A 218 1.34 7.63 -12.94
CA GLY A 218 2.75 7.47 -12.59
C GLY A 218 3.59 8.64 -13.07
N GLY A 219 4.67 8.96 -12.35
CA GLY A 219 5.68 9.91 -12.80
C GLY A 219 6.73 9.22 -13.66
N ILE A 220 7.55 8.35 -13.07
CA ILE A 220 8.61 7.59 -13.74
C ILE A 220 8.48 6.13 -13.33
N GLY A 221 8.37 5.22 -14.31
CA GLY A 221 8.32 3.78 -14.06
C GLY A 221 7.25 3.04 -14.85
N GLU A 222 6.74 1.93 -14.30
CA GLU A 222 5.78 1.07 -14.99
C GLU A 222 4.40 1.11 -14.32
N ILE A 223 3.35 1.17 -15.15
CA ILE A 223 1.97 0.92 -14.73
C ILE A 223 1.50 -0.34 -15.46
N ARG A 224 1.17 -1.38 -14.71
CA ARG A 224 0.63 -2.62 -15.23
C ARG A 224 -0.79 -2.86 -14.72
N ILE A 225 -1.74 -3.01 -15.63
CA ILE A 225 -3.15 -3.30 -15.32
C ILE A 225 -3.51 -4.63 -15.98
N VAL A 226 -4.01 -5.57 -15.19
CA VAL A 226 -4.38 -6.92 -15.65
C VAL A 226 -5.81 -7.22 -15.25
N ALA A 227 -6.72 -7.39 -16.22
CA ALA A 227 -8.06 -7.89 -15.99
C ALA A 227 -8.12 -9.39 -16.28
N GLN A 228 -8.46 -10.21 -15.26
CA GLN A 228 -8.49 -11.68 -15.36
C GLN A 228 -9.52 -12.31 -14.45
#